data_5a0cac59f7733983ec77891d89f29b7b
#
_entry.id   5a0cac59f7733983ec77891d89f29b7b
#
_cell.length_a   1.000
_cell.length_b   1.000
_cell.length_c   1.000
_cell.angle_alpha   90.00
_cell.angle_beta   90.00
_cell.angle_gamma   90.00
#
_symmetry.space_group_name_H-M   'P 1'
#
loop_
_entity.id
_entity.type
_entity.pdbx_description
1 polymer ?
#
loop_
_entity_poly.entity_id
_entity_poly.type
_entity_poly.pdbx_seq_one_letter_code
_entity_poly.pdbx_strand_id
1 'polypeptide(L)'
;MNTTANQPLKIGDLAKRSQVSVGTLRYYESLGLIVPIRAENNYRYYSPETLQQVQFIKKAQALNFSLADIQNILNLRSTGQSPCSLVDKLLNEKIEHLEQQIQSAIAFKQELETFRDRVSNIPPTDSSDPTICQHISAVSLT
;
A
#
# COMPACT_ATOMS: atom_id res chain seq x y z
N MET A 1 -9.23 -38.53 6.62
CA MET A 1 -10.07 -37.64 5.79
C MET A 1 -10.28 -36.32 6.52
N ASN A 2 -9.64 -35.30 6.09
CA ASN A 2 -9.82 -33.98 6.70
C ASN A 2 -11.00 -33.26 6.07
N THR A 3 -12.19 -33.52 6.61
CA THR A 3 -13.42 -32.83 6.22
C THR A 3 -13.39 -31.34 6.61
N THR A 4 -12.48 -30.95 7.51
CA THR A 4 -12.35 -29.56 7.95
C THR A 4 -11.72 -28.63 6.90
N ALA A 5 -10.97 -29.16 5.93
CA ALA A 5 -10.32 -28.35 4.90
C ALA A 5 -11.29 -27.77 3.86
N ASN A 6 -12.49 -28.30 3.78
CA ASN A 6 -13.49 -27.93 2.76
C ASN A 6 -14.75 -27.26 3.33
N GLN A 7 -14.76 -26.95 4.64
CA GLN A 7 -15.93 -26.34 5.24
C GLN A 7 -15.89 -24.82 5.09
N PRO A 8 -17.04 -24.19 4.79
CA PRO A 8 -17.13 -22.74 4.76
C PRO A 8 -16.71 -22.12 6.10
N LEU A 9 -16.02 -20.99 6.02
CA LEU A 9 -15.52 -20.28 7.19
C LEU A 9 -16.44 -19.11 7.52
N LYS A 10 -16.68 -18.90 8.81
CA LYS A 10 -17.28 -17.65 9.29
C LYS A 10 -16.23 -16.56 9.27
N ILE A 11 -16.67 -15.30 9.21
CA ILE A 11 -15.75 -14.16 9.14
C ILE A 11 -14.77 -14.12 10.34
N GLY A 12 -15.22 -14.52 11.53
CA GLY A 12 -14.35 -14.60 12.70
C GLY A 12 -13.25 -15.64 12.57
N ASP A 13 -13.55 -16.78 11.97
CA ASP A 13 -12.56 -17.84 11.71
C ASP A 13 -11.59 -17.42 10.61
N LEU A 14 -12.11 -16.78 9.56
CA LEU A 14 -11.28 -16.23 8.49
C LEU A 14 -10.31 -15.18 9.04
N ALA A 15 -10.79 -14.31 9.93
CA ALA A 15 -9.97 -13.29 10.57
C ALA A 15 -8.83 -13.92 11.39
N LYS A 16 -9.14 -14.92 12.18
CA LYS A 16 -8.14 -15.62 13.00
C LYS A 16 -7.08 -16.30 12.15
N ARG A 17 -7.51 -17.05 11.14
CA ARG A 17 -6.60 -17.84 10.29
C ARG A 17 -5.73 -16.95 9.40
N SER A 18 -6.28 -15.84 8.91
CA SER A 18 -5.56 -14.90 8.05
C SER A 18 -4.75 -13.87 8.85
N GLN A 19 -5.01 -13.75 10.16
CA GLN A 19 -4.43 -12.70 11.00
C GLN A 19 -4.77 -11.29 10.48
N VAL A 20 -6.01 -11.14 10.00
CA VAL A 20 -6.56 -9.87 9.50
C VAL A 20 -7.80 -9.56 10.32
N SER A 21 -8.01 -8.31 10.68
CA SER A 21 -9.19 -7.91 11.45
C SER A 21 -10.48 -8.10 10.66
N VAL A 22 -11.57 -8.33 11.36
CA VAL A 22 -12.90 -8.42 10.75
C VAL A 22 -13.25 -7.16 9.96
N GLY A 23 -12.87 -5.99 10.50
CA GLY A 23 -13.09 -4.71 9.82
C GLY A 23 -12.37 -4.63 8.47
N THR A 24 -11.12 -5.11 8.43
CA THR A 24 -10.34 -5.16 7.18
C THR A 24 -10.97 -6.13 6.19
N LEU A 25 -11.44 -7.28 6.65
CA LEU A 25 -12.11 -8.26 5.78
C LEU A 25 -13.39 -7.68 5.18
N ARG A 26 -14.17 -6.95 5.96
CA ARG A 26 -15.36 -6.26 5.46
C ARG A 26 -15.01 -5.19 4.43
N TYR A 27 -13.90 -4.52 4.64
CA TYR A 27 -13.39 -3.54 3.66
C TYR A 27 -13.00 -4.23 2.36
N TYR A 28 -12.28 -5.35 2.42
CA TYR A 28 -11.94 -6.13 1.23
C TYR A 28 -13.19 -6.61 0.51
N GLU A 29 -14.20 -7.05 1.25
CA GLU A 29 -15.49 -7.45 0.68
C GLU A 29 -16.17 -6.28 -0.04
N SER A 30 -16.15 -5.09 0.57
CA SER A 30 -16.76 -3.90 -0.03
C SER A 30 -16.10 -3.49 -1.34
N LEU A 31 -14.81 -3.82 -1.50
CA LEU A 31 -14.05 -3.55 -2.73
C LEU A 31 -14.17 -4.69 -3.76
N GLY A 32 -14.87 -5.77 -3.42
CA GLY A 32 -14.98 -6.93 -4.30
C GLY A 32 -13.74 -7.81 -4.37
N LEU A 33 -12.78 -7.61 -3.45
CA LEU A 33 -11.56 -8.42 -3.40
C LEU A 33 -11.83 -9.83 -2.90
N ILE A 34 -12.79 -9.98 -2.01
CA ILE A 34 -13.30 -11.28 -1.53
C ILE A 34 -14.82 -11.27 -1.65
N VAL A 35 -15.40 -12.43 -1.91
CA VAL A 35 -16.84 -12.57 -2.10
C VAL A 35 -17.38 -13.58 -1.08
N PRO A 36 -18.36 -13.20 -0.25
CA PRO A 36 -18.97 -14.13 0.69
C PRO A 36 -19.96 -15.05 -0.01
N ILE A 37 -20.17 -16.23 0.60
CA ILE A 37 -21.25 -17.12 0.25
C ILE A 37 -22.36 -16.88 1.28
N ARG A 38 -23.57 -16.54 0.82
CA ARG A 38 -24.73 -16.40 1.72
C ARG A 38 -25.47 -17.71 1.83
N ALA A 39 -25.59 -18.20 3.06
CA ALA A 39 -26.40 -19.40 3.37
C ALA A 39 -27.88 -19.01 3.44
N GLU A 40 -28.75 -20.06 3.49
CA GLU A 40 -30.20 -19.87 3.59
C GLU A 40 -30.61 -19.04 4.81
N ASN A 41 -29.84 -19.10 5.90
CA ASN A 41 -30.08 -18.33 7.12
C ASN A 41 -29.58 -16.89 7.05
N ASN A 42 -29.16 -16.45 5.85
CA ASN A 42 -28.62 -15.10 5.57
C ASN A 42 -27.28 -14.78 6.25
N TYR A 43 -26.63 -15.76 6.89
CA TYR A 43 -25.29 -15.58 7.42
C TYR A 43 -24.25 -15.63 6.30
N ARG A 44 -23.16 -14.89 6.48
CA ARG A 44 -22.04 -14.84 5.53
C ARG A 44 -21.03 -15.92 5.87
N TYR A 45 -20.68 -16.69 4.87
CA TYR A 45 -19.62 -17.68 4.94
C TYR A 45 -18.63 -17.43 3.82
N TYR A 46 -17.41 -17.89 4.00
CA TYR A 46 -16.34 -17.76 3.02
C TYR A 46 -15.79 -19.13 2.67
N SER A 47 -15.47 -19.32 1.40
CA SER A 47 -14.83 -20.56 0.97
C SER A 47 -13.40 -20.67 1.50
N PRO A 48 -12.84 -21.90 1.60
CA PRO A 48 -11.44 -22.05 1.99
C PRO A 48 -10.46 -21.33 1.06
N GLU A 49 -10.79 -21.19 -0.22
CA GLU A 49 -9.99 -20.44 -1.19
C GLU A 49 -9.89 -18.97 -0.82
N THR A 50 -10.90 -18.41 -0.15
CA THR A 50 -10.88 -17.03 0.31
C THR A 50 -9.75 -16.79 1.31
N LEU A 51 -9.42 -17.77 2.15
CA LEU A 51 -8.27 -17.66 3.06
C LEU A 51 -6.98 -17.43 2.28
N GLN A 52 -6.78 -18.20 1.19
CA GLN A 52 -5.61 -18.04 0.33
C GLN A 52 -5.60 -16.67 -0.35
N GLN A 53 -6.77 -16.20 -0.79
CA GLN A 53 -6.90 -14.86 -1.39
C GLN A 53 -6.53 -13.75 -0.39
N VAL A 54 -7.00 -13.85 0.85
CA VAL A 54 -6.68 -12.86 1.89
C VAL A 54 -5.19 -12.88 2.20
N GLN A 55 -4.59 -14.06 2.30
CA GLN A 55 -3.15 -14.18 2.53
C GLN A 55 -2.35 -13.58 1.37
N PHE A 56 -2.80 -13.80 0.14
CA PHE A 56 -2.20 -13.19 -1.05
C PHE A 56 -2.29 -11.67 -1.01
N ILE A 57 -3.47 -11.12 -0.66
CA ILE A 57 -3.68 -9.67 -0.54
C ILE A 57 -2.69 -9.08 0.47
N LYS A 58 -2.54 -9.72 1.63
CA LYS A 58 -1.59 -9.26 2.65
C LYS A 58 -0.15 -9.22 2.14
N LYS A 59 0.28 -10.28 1.47
CA LYS A 59 1.63 -10.38 0.92
C LYS A 59 1.88 -9.32 -0.15
N ALA A 60 0.90 -9.10 -1.03
CA ALA A 60 0.99 -8.09 -2.07
C ALA A 60 1.03 -6.67 -1.48
N GLN A 61 0.24 -6.41 -0.44
CA GLN A 61 0.29 -5.13 0.26
C GLN A 61 1.63 -4.90 0.96
N ALA A 62 2.26 -5.96 1.47
CA ALA A 62 3.60 -5.87 2.05
C ALA A 62 4.65 -5.44 1.02
N LEU A 63 4.40 -5.71 -0.26
CA LEU A 63 5.23 -5.25 -1.38
C LEU A 63 4.77 -3.88 -1.93
N ASN A 64 3.86 -3.20 -1.22
CA ASN A 64 3.30 -1.90 -1.60
C ASN A 64 2.50 -1.93 -2.92
N PHE A 65 1.94 -3.08 -3.30
CA PHE A 65 0.94 -3.09 -4.36
C PHE A 65 -0.33 -2.40 -3.88
N SER A 66 -0.91 -1.58 -4.75
CA SER A 66 -2.21 -0.96 -4.46
C SER A 66 -3.32 -2.00 -4.48
N LEU A 67 -4.43 -1.71 -3.82
CA LEU A 67 -5.60 -2.59 -3.88
C LEU A 67 -6.13 -2.70 -5.31
N ALA A 68 -6.00 -1.65 -6.13
CA ALA A 68 -6.35 -1.69 -7.56
C ALA A 68 -5.47 -2.68 -8.32
N ASP A 69 -4.15 -2.67 -8.07
CA ASP A 69 -3.22 -3.65 -8.66
C ASP A 69 -3.60 -5.07 -8.28
N ILE A 70 -3.89 -5.29 -7.00
CA ILE A 70 -4.28 -6.60 -6.46
C ILE A 70 -5.58 -7.07 -7.10
N GLN A 71 -6.56 -6.18 -7.26
CA GLN A 71 -7.82 -6.48 -7.93
C GLN A 71 -7.58 -6.96 -9.36
N ASN A 72 -6.71 -6.28 -10.10
CA ASN A 72 -6.37 -6.66 -11.47
C ASN A 72 -5.70 -8.04 -11.52
N ILE A 73 -4.81 -8.34 -10.57
CA ILE A 73 -4.15 -9.65 -10.48
C ILE A 73 -5.18 -10.74 -10.20
N LEU A 74 -6.08 -10.53 -9.26
CA LEU A 74 -7.11 -11.49 -8.90
C LEU A 74 -8.11 -11.70 -10.05
N ASN A 75 -8.49 -10.63 -10.74
CA ASN A 75 -9.37 -10.71 -11.90
C ASN A 75 -8.75 -11.54 -13.02
N LEU A 76 -7.46 -11.33 -13.27
CA LEU A 76 -6.75 -12.09 -14.31
C LEU A 76 -6.74 -13.59 -13.99
N ARG A 77 -6.49 -13.93 -12.72
CA ARG A 77 -6.52 -15.33 -12.28
C ARG A 77 -7.93 -15.93 -12.40
N SER A 78 -8.97 -15.17 -12.10
CA SER A 78 -10.36 -15.67 -12.18
C SER A 78 -10.78 -16.03 -13.60
N THR A 79 -10.12 -15.47 -14.62
CA THR A 79 -10.34 -15.82 -16.02
C THR A 79 -9.52 -17.02 -16.50
N GLY A 80 -8.78 -17.66 -15.58
CA GLY A 80 -7.95 -18.84 -15.88
C GLY A 80 -6.57 -18.51 -16.44
N GLN A 81 -6.19 -17.24 -16.44
CA GLN A 81 -4.87 -16.80 -16.90
C GLN A 81 -3.88 -16.71 -15.75
N SER A 82 -2.61 -16.99 -16.03
CA SER A 82 -1.55 -16.81 -15.03
C SER A 82 -1.27 -15.31 -14.85
N PRO A 83 -1.31 -14.80 -13.61
CA PRO A 83 -1.03 -13.39 -13.37
C PRO A 83 0.46 -13.06 -13.26
N CYS A 84 1.36 -14.04 -13.42
CA CYS A 84 2.79 -13.85 -13.15
C CYS A 84 3.43 -12.76 -14.01
N SER A 85 3.08 -12.66 -15.28
CA SER A 85 3.62 -11.62 -16.16
C SER A 85 3.13 -10.22 -15.76
N LEU A 86 1.90 -10.10 -15.29
CA LEU A 86 1.40 -8.84 -14.76
C LEU A 86 2.14 -8.46 -13.47
N VAL A 87 2.36 -9.42 -12.58
CA VAL A 87 3.12 -9.20 -11.33
C VAL A 87 4.53 -8.72 -11.64
N ASP A 88 5.21 -9.37 -12.58
CA ASP A 88 6.57 -8.98 -13.00
C ASP A 88 6.59 -7.55 -13.53
N LYS A 89 5.62 -7.20 -14.38
CA LYS A 89 5.48 -5.85 -14.91
C LYS A 89 5.29 -4.83 -13.78
N LEU A 90 4.38 -5.11 -12.85
CA LEU A 90 4.10 -4.21 -11.73
C LEU A 90 5.32 -4.06 -10.81
N LEU A 91 6.07 -5.13 -10.57
CA LEU A 91 7.31 -5.07 -9.79
C LEU A 91 8.33 -4.16 -10.46
N ASN A 92 8.53 -4.32 -11.76
CA ASN A 92 9.49 -3.49 -12.51
C ASN A 92 9.08 -2.02 -12.51
N GLU A 93 7.79 -1.72 -12.67
CA GLU A 93 7.28 -0.35 -12.59
C GLU A 93 7.51 0.27 -11.21
N LYS A 94 7.31 -0.51 -10.14
CA LYS A 94 7.56 -0.04 -8.78
C LYS A 94 9.04 0.23 -8.53
N ILE A 95 9.91 -0.66 -8.98
CA ILE A 95 11.37 -0.50 -8.85
C ILE A 95 11.81 0.78 -9.59
N GLU A 96 11.35 0.97 -10.81
CA GLU A 96 11.68 2.16 -11.60
C GLU A 96 11.18 3.44 -10.91
N HIS A 97 9.95 3.41 -10.39
CA HIS A 97 9.40 4.55 -9.66
C HIS A 97 10.22 4.88 -8.41
N LEU A 98 10.62 3.86 -7.64
CA LEU A 98 11.48 4.05 -6.46
C LEU A 98 12.85 4.61 -6.84
N GLU A 99 13.44 4.16 -7.94
CA GLU A 99 14.70 4.70 -8.43
C GLU A 99 14.57 6.20 -8.75
N GLN A 100 13.47 6.58 -9.39
CA GLN A 100 13.19 7.99 -9.67
C GLN A 100 13.00 8.80 -8.39
N GLN A 101 12.31 8.25 -7.40
CA GLN A 101 12.13 8.89 -6.09
C GLN A 101 13.47 9.07 -5.37
N ILE A 102 14.35 8.08 -5.43
CA ILE A 102 15.68 8.14 -4.84
C ILE A 102 16.49 9.27 -5.50
N GLN A 103 16.49 9.33 -6.83
CA GLN A 103 17.22 10.37 -7.55
C GLN A 103 16.67 11.76 -7.24
N SER A 104 15.36 11.91 -7.18
CA SER A 104 14.71 13.18 -6.81
C SER A 104 15.08 13.60 -5.38
N ALA A 105 15.10 12.63 -4.45
CA ALA A 105 15.46 12.91 -3.07
C ALA A 105 16.94 13.32 -2.94
N ILE A 106 17.84 12.69 -3.69
CA ILE A 106 19.26 13.05 -3.72
C ILE A 106 19.43 14.48 -4.26
N ALA A 107 18.74 14.80 -5.36
CA ALA A 107 18.79 16.13 -5.95
C ALA A 107 18.29 17.21 -4.98
N PHE A 108 17.17 16.95 -4.33
CA PHE A 108 16.59 17.86 -3.34
C PHE A 108 17.50 18.04 -2.12
N LYS A 109 18.11 16.96 -1.65
CA LYS A 109 19.08 17.02 -0.56
C LYS A 109 20.24 17.94 -0.92
N GLN A 110 20.77 17.81 -2.16
CA GLN A 110 21.86 18.66 -2.64
C GLN A 110 21.45 20.13 -2.71
N GLU A 111 20.22 20.41 -3.16
CA GLU A 111 19.68 21.77 -3.16
C GLU A 111 19.62 22.34 -1.73
N LEU A 112 19.17 21.55 -0.77
CA LEU A 112 19.12 21.97 0.62
C LEU A 112 20.50 22.22 1.21
N GLU A 113 21.46 21.36 0.90
CA GLU A 113 22.85 21.53 1.34
C GLU A 113 23.45 22.83 0.76
N THR A 114 23.24 23.06 -0.53
CA THR A 114 23.70 24.29 -1.21
C THR A 114 23.05 25.52 -0.59
N PHE A 115 21.75 25.46 -0.33
CA PHE A 115 21.02 26.55 0.33
C PHE A 115 21.57 26.80 1.73
N ARG A 116 21.74 25.75 2.53
CA ARG A 116 22.30 25.86 3.88
C ARG A 116 23.65 26.55 3.85
N ASP A 117 24.55 26.16 2.94
CA ASP A 117 25.88 26.73 2.85
C ASP A 117 25.83 28.21 2.43
N ARG A 118 24.89 28.53 1.52
CA ARG A 118 24.72 29.92 1.06
C ARG A 118 24.24 30.84 2.18
N VAL A 119 23.28 30.36 3.01
CA VAL A 119 22.72 31.19 4.10
C VAL A 119 23.54 31.13 5.39
N SER A 120 24.55 30.28 5.47
CA SER A 120 25.40 30.14 6.68
C SER A 120 26.11 31.45 7.03
N ASN A 121 26.33 32.32 6.07
CA ASN A 121 26.95 33.64 6.27
C ASN A 121 25.96 34.74 6.68
N ILE A 122 24.65 34.43 6.67
CA ILE A 122 23.62 35.36 7.09
C ILE A 122 23.49 35.27 8.62
N PRO A 123 23.59 36.39 9.36
CA PRO A 123 23.45 36.34 10.82
C PRO A 123 22.07 35.80 11.26
N PRO A 124 22.01 35.17 12.44
CA PRO A 124 20.70 34.76 12.98
C PRO A 124 19.78 35.96 13.15
N THR A 125 18.46 35.71 13.00
CA THR A 125 17.45 36.74 13.18
C THR A 125 17.35 37.13 14.66
N ASP A 126 17.43 38.44 14.97
CA ASP A 126 17.22 38.94 16.31
C ASP A 126 15.73 38.82 16.68
N SER A 127 15.46 38.60 17.95
CA SER A 127 14.07 38.47 18.47
C SER A 127 13.25 39.76 18.28
N SER A 128 13.91 40.91 18.06
CA SER A 128 13.24 42.18 17.80
C SER A 128 12.90 42.40 16.32
N ASP A 129 13.42 41.58 15.41
CA ASP A 129 13.21 41.70 13.97
C ASP A 129 11.84 41.07 13.64
N PRO A 130 10.98 41.78 12.85
CA PRO A 130 9.69 41.20 12.43
C PRO A 130 9.86 40.03 11.46
N THR A 131 11.03 39.84 10.87
CA THR A 131 11.31 38.69 10.02
C THR A 131 11.40 37.42 10.86
N ILE A 132 10.62 36.40 10.52
CA ILE A 132 10.61 35.15 11.28
C ILE A 132 11.98 34.47 11.25
N CYS A 133 12.57 34.35 10.07
CA CYS A 133 13.90 33.79 9.88
C CYS A 133 14.52 34.30 8.60
N GLN A 134 15.68 34.96 8.70
CA GLN A 134 16.35 35.54 7.54
C GLN A 134 16.84 34.46 6.56
N HIS A 135 17.19 33.26 7.08
CA HIS A 135 17.61 32.17 6.20
C HIS A 135 16.49 31.71 5.28
N ILE A 136 15.28 31.55 5.83
CA ILE A 136 14.11 31.13 5.02
C ILE A 136 13.67 32.28 4.11
N SER A 137 13.75 33.53 4.57
CA SER A 137 13.40 34.71 3.76
C SER A 137 14.30 34.87 2.53
N ALA A 138 15.49 34.28 2.53
CA ALA A 138 16.40 34.29 1.40
C ALA A 138 16.00 33.32 0.27
N VAL A 139 14.95 32.51 0.46
CA VAL A 139 14.47 31.59 -0.58
C VAL A 139 13.83 32.39 -1.72
N SER A 140 14.28 32.13 -2.94
CA SER A 140 13.68 32.72 -4.15
C SER A 140 12.55 31.81 -4.64
N LEU A 141 11.33 32.35 -4.68
CA LEU A 141 10.19 31.66 -5.27
C LEU A 141 10.08 32.11 -6.73
N THR A 142 10.33 31.18 -7.65
CA THR A 142 10.14 31.39 -9.09
C THR A 142 8.85 30.75 -9.55
#